data_c45d0c0c0deaf15469a08482b3b1ae19
#
_entry.id   c45d0c0c0deaf15469a08482b3b1ae19
#
_cell.length_a   1.000
_cell.length_b   1.000
_cell.length_c   1.000
_cell.angle_alpha   90.00
_cell.angle_beta   90.00
_cell.angle_gamma   90.00
#
_symmetry.space_group_name_H-M   'P 1'
#
loop_
_entity.id
_entity.type
_entity.pdbx_description
1 polymer ?
#
loop_
_entity_poly.entity_id
_entity_poly.type
_entity_poly.pdbx_seq_one_letter_code
_entity_poly.pdbx_strand_id
1 'polypeptide(L)'
;MFNKFSFILVSVCTMISGAIYASADTEALPQREFLTEGTLCSVAADKAGAEYGVKYDLLQTISVVESGRFDKLHNQYVSWPWTVNANGKGYYYSTKEEAVAAVKNFRKQGITSIDVGCMQINLKYHGEAFDSIEDALNPETNVRYSAKFLRNLYNRNGYDWKKAAKRYHSGNYAQGELYSKRLEKKFASYKLAGLTRGETLF
;
A
#
# COMPACT_ATOMS: atom_id res chain seq x y z
N MET A 1 -64.75 64.87 23.38
CA MET A 1 -64.72 63.38 23.35
C MET A 1 -63.96 62.98 22.10
N PHE A 2 -62.65 62.87 22.10
CA PHE A 2 -61.87 62.26 21.05
C PHE A 2 -60.60 61.69 21.70
N ASN A 3 -60.48 60.39 21.69
CA ASN A 3 -59.40 59.62 22.30
C ASN A 3 -58.25 59.52 21.25
N LYS A 4 -57.06 59.97 21.58
CA LYS A 4 -55.87 59.87 20.75
C LYS A 4 -55.12 58.62 21.16
N PHE A 5 -55.13 57.60 20.33
CA PHE A 5 -54.22 56.45 20.44
C PHE A 5 -52.86 56.81 19.87
N SER A 6 -51.84 56.76 20.72
CA SER A 6 -50.45 56.97 20.34
C SER A 6 -49.82 55.58 20.01
N PHE A 7 -49.46 55.38 18.76
CA PHE A 7 -48.72 54.18 18.35
C PHE A 7 -47.24 54.39 18.64
N ILE A 8 -46.70 53.54 19.54
CA ILE A 8 -45.25 53.46 19.76
C ILE A 8 -44.72 52.40 18.78
N LEU A 9 -43.87 52.89 17.83
CA LEU A 9 -43.09 52.03 16.96
C LEU A 9 -41.93 51.45 17.78
N VAL A 10 -41.94 50.14 18.03
CA VAL A 10 -40.81 49.41 18.58
C VAL A 10 -39.97 48.93 17.40
N SER A 11 -38.80 49.54 17.20
CA SER A 11 -37.82 49.11 16.23
C SER A 11 -37.09 47.88 16.78
N VAL A 12 -37.37 46.71 16.19
CA VAL A 12 -36.63 45.47 16.49
C VAL A 12 -35.35 45.43 15.65
N CYS A 13 -34.25 45.75 16.31
CA CYS A 13 -32.92 45.58 15.72
C CYS A 13 -32.53 44.11 15.77
N THR A 14 -32.68 43.40 14.66
CA THR A 14 -32.21 42.02 14.51
C THR A 14 -30.69 42.00 14.33
N MET A 15 -29.95 41.66 15.38
CA MET A 15 -28.53 41.33 15.32
C MET A 15 -28.39 40.01 14.59
N ILE A 16 -27.93 40.01 13.35
CA ILE A 16 -27.50 38.83 12.64
C ILE A 16 -26.12 38.46 13.17
N SER A 17 -26.08 37.50 14.10
CA SER A 17 -24.83 36.84 14.50
C SER A 17 -24.33 36.00 13.33
N GLY A 18 -23.37 36.52 12.57
CA GLY A 18 -22.60 35.76 11.60
C GLY A 18 -21.77 34.72 12.32
N ALA A 19 -22.23 33.45 12.35
CA ALA A 19 -21.42 32.33 12.74
C ALA A 19 -20.35 32.13 11.66
N ILE A 20 -19.10 32.46 12.00
CA ILE A 20 -17.94 32.11 11.19
C ILE A 20 -17.78 30.59 11.34
N TYR A 21 -18.23 29.85 10.36
CA TYR A 21 -17.86 28.44 10.23
C TYR A 21 -16.38 28.40 9.86
N ALA A 22 -15.51 28.24 10.85
CA ALA A 22 -14.14 27.86 10.63
C ALA A 22 -14.17 26.46 10.02
N SER A 23 -13.81 26.35 8.75
CA SER A 23 -13.71 25.09 8.04
C SER A 23 -12.65 24.20 8.71
N ALA A 24 -13.11 23.09 9.27
CA ALA A 24 -12.27 22.06 9.89
C ALA A 24 -11.58 21.13 8.86
N ASP A 25 -11.27 21.67 7.67
CA ASP A 25 -10.83 20.85 6.52
C ASP A 25 -9.31 20.64 6.42
N THR A 26 -8.51 21.19 7.34
CA THR A 26 -7.04 21.22 7.18
C THR A 26 -6.29 20.04 7.82
N GLU A 27 -6.92 19.24 8.72
CA GLU A 27 -6.25 18.10 9.36
C GLU A 27 -6.58 16.72 8.75
N ALA A 28 -7.61 16.62 7.90
CA ALA A 28 -8.05 15.36 7.30
C ALA A 28 -7.22 14.92 6.07
N LEU A 29 -6.50 15.84 5.41
CA LEU A 29 -5.77 15.59 4.17
C LEU A 29 -4.62 14.55 4.31
N PRO A 30 -3.75 14.58 5.32
CA PRO A 30 -2.65 13.62 5.41
C PRO A 30 -3.12 12.19 5.63
N GLN A 31 -4.22 11.99 6.34
CA GLN A 31 -4.78 10.67 6.66
C GLN A 31 -5.50 10.07 5.45
N ARG A 32 -6.23 10.90 4.71
CA ARG A 32 -6.94 10.48 3.50
C ARG A 32 -5.95 10.09 2.40
N GLU A 33 -4.86 10.83 2.24
CA GLU A 33 -3.78 10.54 1.30
C GLU A 33 -3.07 9.22 1.67
N PHE A 34 -2.73 9.01 2.94
CA PHE A 34 -2.12 7.78 3.42
C PHE A 34 -2.97 6.54 3.11
N LEU A 35 -4.29 6.58 3.36
CA LEU A 35 -5.20 5.49 3.04
C LEU A 35 -5.30 5.24 1.54
N THR A 36 -5.34 6.30 0.73
CA THR A 36 -5.40 6.19 -0.72
C THR A 36 -4.16 5.49 -1.27
N GLU A 37 -2.97 5.92 -0.88
CA GLU A 37 -1.71 5.29 -1.29
C GLU A 37 -1.61 3.85 -0.76
N GLY A 38 -2.00 3.60 0.50
CA GLY A 38 -2.01 2.26 1.10
C GLY A 38 -2.98 1.28 0.42
N THR A 39 -4.00 1.76 -0.30
CA THR A 39 -4.93 0.90 -1.04
C THR A 39 -4.45 0.54 -2.45
N LEU A 40 -3.52 1.28 -3.03
CA LEU A 40 -3.03 1.03 -4.40
C LEU A 40 -2.47 -0.39 -4.58
N CYS A 41 -1.68 -0.85 -3.63
CA CYS A 41 -1.12 -2.21 -3.66
C CYS A 41 -2.20 -3.29 -3.55
N SER A 42 -3.23 -3.10 -2.71
CA SER A 42 -4.32 -4.07 -2.53
C SER A 42 -5.24 -4.13 -3.74
N VAL A 43 -5.55 -2.99 -4.36
CA VAL A 43 -6.31 -2.93 -5.63
C VAL A 43 -5.55 -3.64 -6.75
N ALA A 44 -4.24 -3.39 -6.85
CA ALA A 44 -3.38 -4.08 -7.82
C ALA A 44 -3.32 -5.60 -7.56
N ALA A 45 -3.29 -6.03 -6.28
CA ALA A 45 -3.31 -7.44 -5.91
C ALA A 45 -4.62 -8.15 -6.30
N ASP A 46 -5.75 -7.47 -6.21
CA ASP A 46 -7.05 -8.00 -6.64
C ASP A 46 -7.07 -8.27 -8.15
N LYS A 47 -6.70 -7.26 -8.94
CA LYS A 47 -6.64 -7.36 -10.41
C LYS A 47 -5.66 -8.45 -10.87
N ALA A 48 -4.42 -8.41 -10.36
CA ALA A 48 -3.38 -9.36 -10.74
C ALA A 48 -3.68 -10.79 -10.26
N GLY A 49 -4.32 -10.94 -9.10
CA GLY A 49 -4.79 -12.22 -8.58
C GLY A 49 -5.80 -12.87 -9.51
N ALA A 50 -6.77 -12.12 -10.00
CA ALA A 50 -7.76 -12.59 -10.99
C ALA A 50 -7.09 -12.95 -12.33
N GLU A 51 -6.16 -12.13 -12.83
CA GLU A 51 -5.48 -12.34 -14.12
C GLU A 51 -4.61 -13.61 -14.11
N TYR A 52 -3.85 -13.84 -13.04
CA TYR A 52 -2.89 -14.96 -12.97
C TYR A 52 -3.37 -16.14 -12.12
N GLY A 53 -4.60 -16.10 -11.62
CA GLY A 53 -5.15 -17.15 -10.75
C GLY A 53 -4.35 -17.32 -9.45
N VAL A 54 -3.85 -16.23 -8.88
CA VAL A 54 -3.19 -16.20 -7.57
C VAL A 54 -4.20 -15.72 -6.54
N LYS A 55 -4.32 -16.40 -5.38
CA LYS A 55 -5.22 -15.96 -4.31
C LYS A 55 -4.89 -14.53 -3.90
N TYR A 56 -5.93 -13.67 -3.78
CA TYR A 56 -5.78 -12.29 -3.29
C TYR A 56 -5.02 -12.25 -1.96
N ASP A 57 -5.42 -13.07 -1.00
CA ASP A 57 -4.81 -13.10 0.33
C ASP A 57 -3.31 -13.43 0.31
N LEU A 58 -2.87 -14.26 -0.66
CA LEU A 58 -1.45 -14.55 -0.84
C LEU A 58 -0.68 -13.31 -1.35
N LEU A 59 -1.18 -12.65 -2.39
CA LEU A 59 -0.57 -11.43 -2.93
C LEU A 59 -0.57 -10.31 -1.90
N GLN A 60 -1.70 -10.09 -1.23
CA GLN A 60 -1.82 -9.07 -0.19
C GLN A 60 -0.88 -9.33 0.99
N THR A 61 -0.78 -10.59 1.46
CA THR A 61 0.11 -10.95 2.56
C THR A 61 1.57 -10.76 2.19
N ILE A 62 1.97 -11.17 0.97
CA ILE A 62 3.33 -10.92 0.44
C ILE A 62 3.58 -9.42 0.42
N SER A 63 2.71 -8.64 -0.20
CA SER A 63 2.87 -7.20 -0.33
C SER A 63 3.07 -6.50 1.02
N VAL A 64 2.30 -6.88 2.05
CA VAL A 64 2.46 -6.30 3.40
C VAL A 64 3.74 -6.78 4.10
N VAL A 65 4.17 -8.01 3.87
CA VAL A 65 5.45 -8.50 4.42
C VAL A 65 6.65 -7.81 3.77
N GLU A 66 6.55 -7.48 2.48
CA GLU A 66 7.62 -6.86 1.69
C GLU A 66 7.71 -5.33 1.90
N SER A 67 6.58 -4.63 1.78
CA SER A 67 6.55 -3.16 1.77
C SER A 67 5.72 -2.54 2.90
N GLY A 68 5.35 -3.32 3.92
CA GLY A 68 4.43 -2.89 4.96
C GLY A 68 4.91 -1.70 5.76
N ARG A 69 4.12 -0.63 5.77
CA ARG A 69 4.27 0.55 6.62
C ARG A 69 3.18 0.55 7.69
N PHE A 70 3.55 0.84 8.95
CA PHE A 70 2.58 0.88 10.04
C PHE A 70 1.71 2.13 9.96
N ASP A 71 0.40 1.93 9.87
CA ASP A 71 -0.60 2.97 9.97
C ASP A 71 -1.08 3.10 11.43
N LYS A 72 -0.66 4.19 12.08
CA LYS A 72 -1.00 4.45 13.48
C LYS A 72 -2.49 4.71 13.69
N LEU A 73 -3.17 5.28 12.71
CA LEU A 73 -4.60 5.60 12.82
C LEU A 73 -5.45 4.34 12.89
N HIS A 74 -5.16 3.37 12.01
CA HIS A 74 -5.91 2.12 11.93
C HIS A 74 -5.25 0.97 12.71
N ASN A 75 -4.13 1.26 13.40
CA ASN A 75 -3.36 0.28 14.17
C ASN A 75 -3.02 -0.99 13.38
N GLN A 76 -2.63 -0.83 12.12
CA GLN A 76 -2.32 -1.95 11.22
C GLN A 76 -1.17 -1.62 10.25
N TYR A 77 -0.59 -2.67 9.67
CA TYR A 77 0.34 -2.50 8.56
C TYR A 77 -0.42 -2.46 7.24
N VAL A 78 -0.07 -1.51 6.38
CA VAL A 78 -0.55 -1.43 5.00
C VAL A 78 0.64 -1.52 4.06
N SER A 79 0.46 -2.15 2.90
CA SER A 79 1.48 -2.15 1.85
C SER A 79 1.70 -0.73 1.34
N TRP A 80 2.98 -0.32 1.21
CA TRP A 80 3.30 1.03 0.78
C TRP A 80 3.98 1.03 -0.59
N PRO A 81 3.38 1.63 -1.63
CA PRO A 81 3.87 1.50 -3.00
C PRO A 81 5.22 2.21 -3.24
N TRP A 82 5.50 3.25 -2.46
CA TRP A 82 6.74 4.05 -2.58
C TRP A 82 7.83 3.57 -1.63
N THR A 83 7.92 2.23 -1.45
CA THR A 83 8.94 1.57 -0.65
C THR A 83 10.13 1.21 -1.53
N VAL A 84 11.32 1.56 -1.07
CA VAL A 84 12.59 1.22 -1.72
C VAL A 84 13.51 0.59 -0.68
N ASN A 85 14.10 -0.57 -0.99
CA ASN A 85 15.19 -1.14 -0.20
C ASN A 85 16.48 -1.04 -1.02
N ALA A 86 17.53 -0.46 -0.43
CA ALA A 86 18.83 -0.35 -1.05
C ALA A 86 19.89 -0.98 -0.14
N ASN A 87 20.54 -2.05 -0.61
CA ASN A 87 21.51 -2.84 0.15
C ASN A 87 21.00 -3.28 1.54
N GLY A 88 19.74 -3.72 1.63
CA GLY A 88 19.14 -4.22 2.88
C GLY A 88 18.59 -3.12 3.80
N LYS A 89 18.69 -1.84 3.42
CA LYS A 89 18.10 -0.72 4.16
C LYS A 89 16.81 -0.25 3.48
N GLY A 90 15.67 -0.33 4.21
CA GLY A 90 14.35 0.09 3.74
C GLY A 90 14.13 1.59 3.92
N TYR A 91 13.45 2.20 2.93
CA TYR A 91 13.04 3.60 2.91
C TYR A 91 11.59 3.69 2.45
N TYR A 92 10.82 4.60 3.06
CA TYR A 92 9.43 4.89 2.70
C TYR A 92 9.35 6.35 2.25
N TYR A 93 8.99 6.55 1.00
CA TYR A 93 8.83 7.89 0.42
C TYR A 93 7.36 8.28 0.41
N SER A 94 7.07 9.59 0.38
CA SER A 94 5.70 10.07 0.39
C SER A 94 5.06 9.99 -1.00
N THR A 95 5.87 10.12 -2.07
CA THR A 95 5.39 10.09 -3.46
C THR A 95 6.22 9.15 -4.33
N LYS A 96 5.65 8.81 -5.48
CA LYS A 96 6.34 8.04 -6.52
C LYS A 96 7.58 8.75 -7.03
N GLU A 97 7.50 10.05 -7.24
CA GLU A 97 8.59 10.90 -7.74
C GLU A 97 9.79 10.90 -6.81
N GLU A 98 9.54 10.99 -5.49
CA GLU A 98 10.59 10.88 -4.47
C GLU A 98 11.27 9.51 -4.50
N ALA A 99 10.49 8.43 -4.58
CA ALA A 99 11.02 7.08 -4.67
C ALA A 99 11.86 6.86 -5.94
N VAL A 100 11.39 7.35 -7.09
CA VAL A 100 12.14 7.33 -8.36
C VAL A 100 13.44 8.09 -8.25
N ALA A 101 13.41 9.31 -7.72
CA ALA A 101 14.61 10.12 -7.52
C ALA A 101 15.64 9.43 -6.61
N ALA A 102 15.16 8.77 -5.55
CA ALA A 102 16.00 8.00 -4.64
C ALA A 102 16.66 6.80 -5.32
N VAL A 103 15.90 6.01 -6.11
CA VAL A 103 16.47 4.89 -6.88
C VAL A 103 17.55 5.39 -7.86
N LYS A 104 17.29 6.48 -8.60
CA LYS A 104 18.28 7.10 -9.50
C LYS A 104 19.54 7.53 -8.75
N ASN A 105 19.38 8.11 -7.55
CA ASN A 105 20.50 8.52 -6.71
C ASN A 105 21.30 7.31 -6.17
N PHE A 106 20.65 6.25 -5.69
CA PHE A 106 21.32 5.02 -5.25
C PHE A 106 22.12 4.38 -6.40
N ARG A 107 21.59 4.33 -7.61
CA ARG A 107 22.31 3.84 -8.80
C ARG A 107 23.55 4.68 -9.11
N LYS A 108 23.47 6.02 -9.00
CA LYS A 108 24.64 6.92 -9.16
C LYS A 108 25.74 6.67 -8.12
N GLN A 109 25.36 6.20 -6.93
CA GLN A 109 26.29 5.79 -5.86
C GLN A 109 26.85 4.37 -6.05
N GLY A 110 26.55 3.69 -7.15
CA GLY A 110 27.01 2.33 -7.43
C GLY A 110 26.21 1.24 -6.72
N ILE A 111 25.08 1.57 -6.06
CA ILE A 111 24.21 0.59 -5.42
C ILE A 111 23.39 -0.10 -6.50
N THR A 112 23.57 -1.41 -6.65
CA THR A 112 22.88 -2.23 -7.67
C THR A 112 21.75 -3.06 -7.10
N SER A 113 21.84 -3.53 -5.84
CA SER A 113 20.78 -4.30 -5.19
C SER A 113 19.75 -3.34 -4.62
N ILE A 114 18.70 -3.12 -5.40
CA ILE A 114 17.60 -2.20 -5.06
C ILE A 114 16.28 -2.92 -5.30
N ASP A 115 15.45 -3.04 -4.24
CA ASP A 115 14.11 -3.59 -4.31
C ASP A 115 13.10 -2.45 -4.29
N VAL A 116 12.03 -2.53 -5.09
CA VAL A 116 11.08 -1.43 -5.25
C VAL A 116 9.63 -1.87 -5.22
N GLY A 117 8.79 -0.97 -4.72
CA GLY A 117 7.33 -1.04 -4.84
C GLY A 117 6.65 -1.97 -3.85
N CYS A 118 5.37 -2.22 -4.12
CA CYS A 118 4.48 -3.06 -3.31
C CYS A 118 5.07 -4.44 -2.98
N MET A 119 5.75 -5.04 -3.95
CA MET A 119 6.18 -6.42 -3.94
C MET A 119 7.71 -6.55 -3.82
N GLN A 120 8.44 -5.44 -3.58
CA GLN A 120 9.90 -5.36 -3.42
C GLN A 120 10.65 -6.15 -4.50
N ILE A 121 10.40 -5.77 -5.76
CA ILE A 121 11.07 -6.39 -6.90
C ILE A 121 12.48 -5.87 -7.03
N ASN A 122 13.46 -6.78 -7.02
CA ASN A 122 14.87 -6.44 -7.13
C ASN A 122 15.24 -6.06 -8.57
N LEU A 123 15.63 -4.80 -8.76
CA LEU A 123 15.96 -4.25 -10.07
C LEU A 123 17.25 -4.79 -10.69
N LYS A 124 18.13 -5.44 -9.92
CA LYS A 124 19.32 -6.11 -10.45
C LYS A 124 18.98 -7.39 -11.21
N TYR A 125 17.97 -8.12 -10.72
CA TYR A 125 17.62 -9.44 -11.27
C TYR A 125 16.40 -9.40 -12.18
N HIS A 126 15.54 -8.39 -12.01
CA HIS A 126 14.24 -8.29 -12.67
C HIS A 126 14.03 -6.92 -13.36
N GLY A 127 15.09 -6.09 -13.45
CA GLY A 127 14.95 -4.73 -13.97
C GLY A 127 14.49 -4.67 -15.43
N GLU A 128 14.87 -5.67 -16.23
CA GLU A 128 14.47 -5.76 -17.64
C GLU A 128 12.98 -6.11 -17.87
N ALA A 129 12.26 -6.44 -16.80
CA ALA A 129 10.82 -6.69 -16.86
C ALA A 129 9.99 -5.39 -16.90
N PHE A 130 10.64 -4.23 -16.76
CA PHE A 130 10.01 -2.92 -16.67
C PHE A 130 10.66 -1.96 -17.66
N ASP A 131 9.85 -1.10 -18.29
CA ASP A 131 10.32 -0.11 -19.24
C ASP A 131 11.15 1.01 -18.58
N SER A 132 10.91 1.26 -17.28
CA SER A 132 11.59 2.30 -16.52
C SER A 132 11.52 2.05 -15.00
N ILE A 133 12.24 2.87 -14.21
CA ILE A 133 12.09 2.90 -12.75
C ILE A 133 10.68 3.33 -12.36
N GLU A 134 10.11 4.27 -13.08
CA GLU A 134 8.76 4.79 -12.92
C GLU A 134 7.71 3.68 -13.12
N ASP A 135 7.95 2.80 -14.09
CA ASP A 135 7.12 1.64 -14.37
C ASP A 135 7.27 0.57 -13.27
N ALA A 136 8.49 0.26 -12.87
CA ALA A 136 8.77 -0.67 -11.76
C ALA A 136 8.14 -0.25 -10.43
N LEU A 137 7.99 1.07 -10.17
CA LEU A 137 7.32 1.64 -9.01
C LEU A 137 5.81 1.83 -9.21
N ASN A 138 5.26 1.62 -10.42
CA ASN A 138 3.82 1.63 -10.60
C ASN A 138 3.18 0.43 -9.89
N PRO A 139 2.22 0.63 -8.96
CA PRO A 139 1.64 -0.46 -8.18
C PRO A 139 1.03 -1.56 -9.05
N GLU A 140 0.34 -1.21 -10.13
CA GLU A 140 -0.30 -2.18 -11.01
C GLU A 140 0.75 -3.03 -11.74
N THR A 141 1.76 -2.42 -12.35
CA THR A 141 2.83 -3.13 -13.07
C THR A 141 3.67 -3.97 -12.11
N ASN A 142 4.03 -3.41 -10.94
CA ASN A 142 4.82 -4.09 -9.92
C ASN A 142 4.14 -5.36 -9.40
N VAL A 143 2.87 -5.26 -9.00
CA VAL A 143 2.11 -6.40 -8.47
C VAL A 143 1.76 -7.40 -9.57
N ARG A 144 1.43 -6.93 -10.77
CA ARG A 144 1.15 -7.79 -11.93
C ARG A 144 2.36 -8.63 -12.31
N TYR A 145 3.55 -8.04 -12.37
CA TYR A 145 4.79 -8.78 -12.59
C TYR A 145 5.00 -9.86 -11.52
N SER A 146 4.80 -9.52 -10.26
CA SER A 146 4.97 -10.44 -9.13
C SER A 146 3.97 -11.59 -9.14
N ALA A 147 2.72 -11.33 -9.51
CA ALA A 147 1.70 -12.38 -9.66
C ALA A 147 2.07 -13.37 -10.78
N LYS A 148 2.53 -12.84 -11.94
CA LYS A 148 3.05 -13.66 -13.04
C LYS A 148 4.26 -14.50 -12.61
N PHE A 149 5.18 -13.91 -11.87
CA PHE A 149 6.37 -14.60 -11.36
C PHE A 149 6.01 -15.70 -10.36
N LEU A 150 5.10 -15.42 -9.40
CA LEU A 150 4.58 -16.40 -8.45
C LEU A 150 3.86 -17.57 -9.16
N ARG A 151 3.05 -17.29 -10.20
CA ARG A 151 2.40 -18.32 -11.01
C ARG A 151 3.42 -19.22 -11.70
N ASN A 152 4.48 -18.64 -12.25
CA ASN A 152 5.57 -19.41 -12.87
C ASN A 152 6.30 -20.29 -11.84
N LEU A 153 6.55 -19.77 -10.65
CA LEU A 153 7.12 -20.55 -9.55
C LEU A 153 6.20 -21.69 -9.10
N TYR A 154 4.90 -21.44 -8.97
CA TYR A 154 3.90 -22.46 -8.66
C TYR A 154 3.94 -23.61 -9.67
N ASN A 155 3.91 -23.30 -10.96
CA ASN A 155 3.96 -24.31 -12.02
C ASN A 155 5.26 -25.15 -11.98
N ARG A 156 6.39 -24.52 -11.63
CA ARG A 156 7.71 -25.18 -11.58
C ARG A 156 7.99 -25.93 -10.28
N ASN A 157 7.20 -25.72 -9.22
CA ASN A 157 7.40 -26.31 -7.90
C ASN A 157 6.27 -27.29 -7.51
N GLY A 158 5.71 -27.99 -8.50
CA GLY A 158 4.73 -29.06 -8.27
C GLY A 158 3.35 -28.53 -7.87
N TYR A 159 2.97 -27.36 -8.39
CA TYR A 159 1.66 -26.74 -8.14
C TYR A 159 1.40 -26.47 -6.64
N ASP A 160 2.43 -26.01 -5.94
CA ASP A 160 2.41 -25.74 -4.50
C ASP A 160 2.69 -24.26 -4.24
N TRP A 161 1.68 -23.54 -3.73
CA TRP A 161 1.79 -22.10 -3.43
C TRP A 161 2.78 -21.80 -2.31
N LYS A 162 2.89 -22.67 -1.33
CA LYS A 162 3.86 -22.50 -0.23
C LYS A 162 5.29 -22.59 -0.74
N LYS A 163 5.58 -23.58 -1.61
CA LYS A 163 6.88 -23.68 -2.28
C LYS A 163 7.14 -22.49 -3.20
N ALA A 164 6.13 -22.06 -3.95
CA ALA A 164 6.25 -20.87 -4.81
C ALA A 164 6.61 -19.63 -3.98
N ALA A 165 5.92 -19.36 -2.89
CA ALA A 165 6.19 -18.22 -2.01
C ALA A 165 7.59 -18.29 -1.38
N LYS A 166 8.06 -19.46 -0.95
CA LYS A 166 9.45 -19.64 -0.48
C LYS A 166 10.47 -19.26 -1.54
N ARG A 167 10.27 -19.71 -2.79
CA ARG A 167 11.14 -19.44 -3.94
C ARG A 167 11.05 -18.01 -4.43
N TYR A 168 9.91 -17.36 -4.22
CA TYR A 168 9.74 -15.94 -4.51
C TYR A 168 10.75 -15.09 -3.72
N HIS A 169 10.87 -15.37 -2.43
CA HIS A 169 11.78 -14.63 -1.55
C HIS A 169 13.24 -15.04 -1.73
N SER A 170 13.53 -16.32 -1.88
CA SER A 170 14.91 -16.80 -1.95
C SER A 170 15.06 -18.17 -2.60
N GLY A 171 16.16 -18.35 -3.35
CA GLY A 171 16.63 -19.66 -3.75
C GLY A 171 17.17 -20.51 -2.59
N ASN A 172 17.53 -19.89 -1.46
CA ASN A 172 18.03 -20.59 -0.27
C ASN A 172 16.87 -21.19 0.52
N TYR A 173 16.97 -22.49 0.83
CA TYR A 173 15.93 -23.24 1.52
C TYR A 173 15.59 -22.65 2.91
N ALA A 174 16.61 -22.41 3.74
CA ALA A 174 16.39 -21.92 5.11
C ALA A 174 15.74 -20.52 5.14
N GLN A 175 16.16 -19.63 4.24
CA GLN A 175 15.54 -18.30 4.09
C GLN A 175 14.10 -18.41 3.62
N GLY A 176 13.80 -19.29 2.66
CA GLY A 176 12.44 -19.57 2.19
C GLY A 176 11.53 -20.09 3.31
N GLU A 177 12.03 -20.99 4.18
CA GLU A 177 11.27 -21.49 5.34
C GLU A 177 10.94 -20.36 6.33
N LEU A 178 11.91 -19.52 6.66
CA LEU A 178 11.68 -18.35 7.53
C LEU A 178 10.68 -17.38 6.92
N TYR A 179 10.76 -17.20 5.62
CA TYR A 179 9.83 -16.33 4.89
C TYR A 179 8.39 -16.86 4.95
N SER A 180 8.18 -18.17 4.66
CA SER A 180 6.84 -18.75 4.71
C SER A 180 6.21 -18.64 6.11
N LYS A 181 7.00 -18.80 7.19
CA LYS A 181 6.54 -18.59 8.56
C LYS A 181 6.13 -17.13 8.82
N ARG A 182 6.86 -16.14 8.25
CA ARG A 182 6.48 -14.73 8.34
C ARG A 182 5.15 -14.46 7.64
N LEU A 183 4.95 -15.04 6.45
CA LEU A 183 3.67 -14.94 5.73
C LEU A 183 2.52 -15.53 6.53
N GLU A 184 2.67 -16.77 7.05
CA GLU A 184 1.64 -17.43 7.86
C GLU A 184 1.27 -16.60 9.11
N LYS A 185 2.28 -16.07 9.81
CA LYS A 185 2.06 -15.21 10.99
C LYS A 185 1.30 -13.93 10.60
N LYS A 186 1.66 -13.27 9.49
CA LYS A 186 0.99 -12.07 9.02
C LYS A 186 -0.44 -12.36 8.60
N PHE A 187 -0.67 -13.42 7.84
CA PHE A 187 -2.01 -13.84 7.44
C PHE A 187 -2.89 -14.15 8.65
N ALA A 188 -2.39 -14.89 9.65
CA ALA A 188 -3.13 -15.17 10.86
C ALA A 188 -3.54 -13.89 11.60
N SER A 189 -2.66 -12.88 11.69
CA SER A 189 -2.99 -11.60 12.30
C SER A 189 -4.08 -10.84 11.52
N TYR A 190 -4.06 -10.91 10.19
CA TYR A 190 -5.06 -10.28 9.33
C TYR A 190 -6.41 -11.02 9.40
N LYS A 191 -6.39 -12.35 9.49
CA LYS A 191 -7.60 -13.15 9.66
C LYS A 191 -8.30 -12.82 10.98
N LEU A 192 -7.56 -12.70 12.07
CA LEU A 192 -8.12 -12.27 13.36
C LEU A 192 -8.72 -10.85 13.31
N ALA A 193 -8.19 -9.98 12.46
CA ALA A 193 -8.71 -8.62 12.23
C ALA A 193 -9.85 -8.56 11.20
N GLY A 194 -10.28 -9.69 10.61
CA GLY A 194 -11.31 -9.72 9.57
C GLY A 194 -10.87 -9.14 8.22
N LEU A 195 -9.56 -9.09 7.95
CA LEU A 195 -8.98 -8.45 6.76
C LEU A 195 -8.65 -9.43 5.63
N THR A 196 -8.98 -10.72 5.78
CA THR A 196 -8.77 -11.75 4.75
C THR A 196 -10.08 -12.12 4.08
N ARG A 197 -9.99 -12.65 2.84
CA ARG A 197 -11.14 -13.14 2.06
C ARG A 197 -11.30 -14.66 2.15
N GLY A 198 -10.24 -15.39 2.45
CA GLY A 198 -10.21 -16.85 2.50
C GLY A 198 -9.81 -17.42 3.86
N GLU A 199 -10.01 -18.73 4.00
CA GLU A 199 -9.70 -19.45 5.23
C GLU A 199 -8.23 -19.82 5.36
N THR A 200 -7.52 -19.99 4.23
CA THR A 200 -6.13 -20.42 4.18
C THR A 200 -5.31 -19.55 3.26
N LEU A 201 -4.04 -19.33 3.63
CA LEU A 201 -3.09 -18.55 2.83
C LEU A 201 -2.62 -19.32 1.58
N PHE A 202 -2.29 -20.59 1.75
CA PHE A 202 -1.75 -21.47 0.72
C PHE A 202 -2.74 -22.49 0.20
#